data_b00bf55f91cd81baa8cb4b1e4e679bf4
#
_entry.id   b00bf55f91cd81baa8cb4b1e4e679bf4
#
_cell.length_a   1.000
_cell.length_b   1.000
_cell.length_c   1.000
_cell.angle_alpha   90.00
_cell.angle_beta   90.00
_cell.angle_gamma   90.00
#
_symmetry.space_group_name_H-M   'P 1'
#
loop_
_entity.id
_entity.type
_entity.pdbx_description
1 polymer ?
#
loop_
_entity_poly.entity_id
_entity_poly.type
_entity_poly.pdbx_seq_one_letter_code
_entity_poly.pdbx_strand_id
1 'polypeptide(L)'
;GYQFLKDRMSIDQDFTAKDIYTLEQKQRIHTLSEELVMKSKGNGRWQWATGVFGFYQWLKTDAPVTFRKDGMDMLDQMLGSVIPSKIEVTMMPGMGLNILPSLQLGGNDLLINGDFDTPLLNGALFHQSTFRDLFGLRGLSFTAGLRLDYEKMKMNYNSGTAMDYTVGTKGEMVRGGQIIKEIPMMPETSLTVQSRYQGSIDKDYLQLLPKFALQYDFKDNLGNVYATVSKGYRSGGYNIQMFSDLLQSSLKNDMMRQTKEEVLKA
;
A
#
# COMPACT_ATOMS: atom_id res chain seq x y z
N GLY A 1 -24.00 15.02 -8.30
CA GLY A 1 -23.24 14.46 -9.43
C GLY A 1 -22.85 13.01 -9.22
N TYR A 2 -22.78 12.25 -10.33
CA TYR A 2 -22.28 10.88 -10.35
C TYR A 2 -21.16 10.74 -11.39
N GLN A 3 -20.07 10.05 -11.01
CA GLN A 3 -18.93 9.77 -11.87
C GLN A 3 -18.57 8.29 -11.79
N PHE A 4 -18.27 7.70 -12.94
CA PHE A 4 -17.67 6.37 -13.05
C PHE A 4 -16.33 6.46 -13.77
N LEU A 5 -15.31 5.84 -13.19
CA LEU A 5 -13.99 5.71 -13.80
C LEU A 5 -13.54 4.25 -13.73
N LYS A 6 -13.00 3.75 -14.83
CA LYS A 6 -12.30 2.47 -14.91
C LYS A 6 -10.90 2.72 -15.43
N ASP A 7 -9.92 2.32 -14.65
CA ASP A 7 -8.50 2.51 -14.97
C ASP A 7 -7.75 1.19 -14.91
N ARG A 8 -6.72 1.07 -15.74
CA ARG A 8 -5.76 -0.02 -15.71
C ARG A 8 -4.37 0.52 -15.96
N MET A 9 -3.47 0.21 -15.07
CA MET A 9 -2.07 0.56 -15.14
C MET A 9 -1.24 -0.71 -15.03
N SER A 10 -0.18 -0.81 -15.80
CA SER A 10 0.86 -1.84 -15.69
C SER A 10 2.20 -1.13 -15.59
N ILE A 11 2.95 -1.43 -14.56
CA ILE A 11 4.23 -0.79 -14.29
C ILE A 11 5.29 -1.88 -14.15
N ASP A 12 6.35 -1.75 -14.92
CA ASP A 12 7.62 -2.36 -14.65
C ASP A 12 8.35 -1.45 -13.64
N GLN A 13 8.39 -1.87 -12.39
CA GLN A 13 8.82 -1.03 -11.27
C GLN A 13 10.24 -1.34 -10.79
N ASP A 14 10.91 -2.33 -11.39
CA ASP A 14 12.26 -2.70 -10.98
C ASP A 14 13.35 -1.79 -11.55
N PHE A 15 13.02 -0.96 -12.55
CA PHE A 15 13.92 0.00 -13.19
C PHE A 15 15.20 -0.62 -13.77
N THR A 16 15.18 -1.92 -14.10
CA THR A 16 16.30 -2.66 -14.66
C THR A 16 15.97 -3.16 -16.07
N ALA A 17 16.96 -3.73 -16.75
CA ALA A 17 16.75 -4.44 -18.03
C ALA A 17 16.31 -5.90 -17.83
N LYS A 18 16.14 -6.35 -16.60
CA LYS A 18 15.72 -7.70 -16.24
C LYS A 18 14.23 -7.72 -15.99
N ASP A 19 13.55 -8.80 -16.28
CA ASP A 19 12.14 -9.03 -15.99
C ASP A 19 11.99 -9.59 -14.58
N ILE A 20 12.12 -8.70 -13.55
CA ILE A 20 12.07 -9.08 -12.14
C ILE A 20 10.62 -9.20 -11.69
N TYR A 21 9.84 -8.11 -11.77
CA TYR A 21 8.43 -8.16 -11.43
C TYR A 21 7.60 -7.10 -12.13
N THR A 22 6.35 -7.40 -12.35
CA THR A 22 5.36 -6.49 -12.93
C THR A 22 4.26 -6.23 -11.89
N LEU A 23 3.94 -4.94 -11.69
CA LEU A 23 2.79 -4.49 -10.93
C LEU A 23 1.66 -4.15 -11.88
N GLU A 24 0.54 -4.82 -11.78
CA GLU A 24 -0.71 -4.38 -12.41
C GLU A 24 -1.60 -3.71 -11.37
N GLN A 25 -2.33 -2.68 -11.80
CA GLN A 25 -3.35 -2.04 -10.97
C GLN A 25 -4.58 -1.79 -11.83
N LYS A 26 -5.69 -2.41 -11.48
CA LYS A 26 -6.99 -2.23 -12.12
C LYS A 26 -7.94 -1.61 -11.11
N GLN A 27 -8.50 -0.45 -11.44
CA GLN A 27 -9.39 0.28 -10.55
C GLN A 27 -10.77 0.46 -11.17
N ARG A 28 -11.78 0.38 -10.31
CA ARG A 28 -13.17 0.76 -10.62
C ARG A 28 -13.63 1.71 -9.54
N ILE A 29 -13.94 2.93 -9.95
CA ILE A 29 -14.28 4.02 -9.06
C ILE A 29 -15.68 4.50 -9.41
N HIS A 30 -16.57 4.49 -8.44
CA HIS A 30 -17.88 5.12 -8.51
C HIS A 30 -17.90 6.24 -7.48
N THR A 31 -18.26 7.42 -7.88
CA THR A 31 -18.32 8.59 -7.01
C THR A 31 -19.69 9.23 -7.12
N LEU A 32 -20.30 9.49 -5.98
CA LEU A 32 -21.52 10.27 -5.84
C LEU A 32 -21.19 11.51 -5.00
N SER A 33 -21.54 12.69 -5.48
CA SER A 33 -21.34 13.95 -4.74
C SER A 33 -22.52 14.87 -4.91
N GLU A 34 -22.90 15.55 -3.83
CA GLU A 34 -23.97 16.54 -3.85
C GLU A 34 -23.61 17.71 -2.94
N GLU A 35 -23.99 18.91 -3.37
CA GLU A 35 -23.81 20.14 -2.61
C GLU A 35 -25.08 21.00 -2.67
N LEU A 36 -25.57 21.40 -1.53
CA LEU A 36 -26.65 22.32 -1.41
C LEU A 36 -26.16 23.61 -0.75
N VAL A 37 -26.34 24.74 -1.44
CA VAL A 37 -25.85 26.04 -0.98
C VAL A 37 -26.99 27.08 -0.98
N MET A 38 -27.19 27.73 0.16
CA MET A 38 -28.03 28.93 0.31
C MET A 38 -27.12 30.14 0.39
N LYS A 39 -27.52 31.21 -0.30
CA LYS A 39 -26.79 32.48 -0.33
C LYS A 39 -27.71 33.63 -0.04
N SER A 40 -27.19 34.71 0.58
CA SER A 40 -27.91 35.97 0.71
C SER A 40 -28.22 36.57 -0.66
N LYS A 41 -29.38 37.22 -0.80
CA LYS A 41 -29.74 37.97 -2.00
C LYS A 41 -29.23 39.42 -1.92
N GLY A 42 -28.86 39.97 -3.10
CA GLY A 42 -28.53 41.39 -3.25
C GLY A 42 -27.08 41.75 -2.93
N ASN A 43 -26.77 43.03 -3.03
CA ASN A 43 -25.43 43.61 -2.83
C ASN A 43 -25.28 44.32 -1.48
N GLY A 44 -25.97 43.83 -0.44
CA GLY A 44 -25.88 44.39 0.91
C GLY A 44 -24.45 44.33 1.46
N ARG A 45 -24.22 45.13 2.53
CA ARG A 45 -22.93 45.14 3.22
C ARG A 45 -22.59 43.80 3.88
N TRP A 46 -23.60 43.03 4.25
CA TRP A 46 -23.43 41.66 4.75
C TRP A 46 -23.93 40.67 3.72
N GLN A 47 -23.03 39.81 3.29
CA GLN A 47 -23.30 38.69 2.40
C GLN A 47 -22.87 37.38 3.07
N TRP A 48 -23.64 36.34 2.86
CA TRP A 48 -23.33 35.05 3.43
C TRP A 48 -23.64 33.89 2.46
N ALA A 49 -22.95 32.81 2.65
CA ALA A 49 -23.23 31.50 2.04
C ALA A 49 -23.16 30.42 3.10
N THR A 50 -24.16 29.56 3.12
CA THR A 50 -24.21 28.37 3.99
C THR A 50 -24.55 27.17 3.15
N GLY A 51 -23.89 26.04 3.39
CA GLY A 51 -24.17 24.85 2.63
C GLY A 51 -23.80 23.58 3.34
N VAL A 52 -24.26 22.50 2.73
CA VAL A 52 -23.93 21.12 3.08
C VAL A 52 -23.32 20.44 1.87
N PHE A 53 -22.34 19.58 2.09
CA PHE A 53 -21.68 18.78 1.07
C PHE A 53 -21.71 17.32 1.50
N GLY A 54 -21.98 16.42 0.56
CA GLY A 54 -21.90 14.98 0.72
C GLY A 54 -21.14 14.36 -0.42
N PHE A 55 -20.30 13.40 -0.10
CA PHE A 55 -19.49 12.67 -1.06
C PHE A 55 -19.38 11.23 -0.62
N TYR A 56 -19.60 10.30 -1.57
CA TYR A 56 -19.36 8.89 -1.35
C TYR A 56 -18.63 8.29 -2.54
N GLN A 57 -17.55 7.55 -2.26
CA GLN A 57 -16.77 6.88 -3.29
C GLN A 57 -16.67 5.38 -2.98
N TRP A 58 -16.93 4.55 -4.00
CA TRP A 58 -16.63 3.12 -4.01
C TRP A 58 -15.42 2.92 -4.89
N LEU A 59 -14.31 2.59 -4.29
CA LEU A 59 -13.08 2.28 -5.02
C LEU A 59 -12.74 0.81 -4.80
N LYS A 60 -12.75 0.03 -5.89
CA LYS A 60 -12.23 -1.33 -5.92
C LYS A 60 -10.94 -1.35 -6.70
N THR A 61 -9.89 -1.90 -6.10
CA THR A 61 -8.57 -2.03 -6.69
C THR A 61 -8.17 -3.50 -6.70
N ASP A 62 -7.85 -4.03 -7.87
CA ASP A 62 -7.18 -5.31 -8.08
C ASP A 62 -5.73 -4.98 -8.49
N ALA A 63 -4.79 -5.36 -7.64
CA ALA A 63 -3.38 -4.96 -7.75
C ALA A 63 -2.44 -6.18 -7.59
N PRO A 64 -2.46 -7.14 -8.54
CA PRO A 64 -1.54 -8.26 -8.52
C PRO A 64 -0.11 -7.81 -8.80
N VAL A 65 0.84 -8.42 -8.07
CA VAL A 65 2.28 -8.34 -8.34
C VAL A 65 2.74 -9.71 -8.82
N THR A 66 3.36 -9.76 -9.99
CA THR A 66 3.87 -11.00 -10.58
C THR A 66 5.38 -10.93 -10.67
N PHE A 67 6.06 -11.77 -9.90
CA PHE A 67 7.49 -12.01 -10.08
C PHE A 67 7.68 -12.95 -11.27
N ARG A 68 8.54 -12.54 -12.19
CA ARG A 68 8.89 -13.27 -13.39
C ARG A 68 10.18 -14.09 -13.16
N LYS A 69 10.66 -14.71 -14.22
CA LYS A 69 11.81 -15.59 -14.15
C LYS A 69 13.03 -14.95 -13.46
N ASP A 70 13.44 -13.76 -13.89
CA ASP A 70 14.60 -13.09 -13.29
C ASP A 70 14.38 -12.74 -11.81
N GLY A 71 13.13 -12.44 -11.43
CA GLY A 71 12.71 -12.23 -10.05
C GLY A 71 12.73 -13.52 -9.23
N MET A 72 12.32 -14.64 -9.82
CA MET A 72 12.39 -15.96 -9.18
C MET A 72 13.85 -16.40 -8.98
N ASP A 73 14.70 -16.21 -9.98
CA ASP A 73 16.14 -16.49 -9.88
C ASP A 73 16.80 -15.63 -8.78
N MET A 74 16.40 -14.38 -8.63
CA MET A 74 16.88 -13.50 -7.56
C MET A 74 16.40 -13.96 -6.17
N LEU A 75 15.13 -14.37 -6.04
CA LEU A 75 14.59 -14.93 -4.79
C LEU A 75 15.32 -16.23 -4.42
N ASP A 76 15.59 -17.11 -5.38
CA ASP A 76 16.30 -18.36 -5.17
C ASP A 76 17.74 -18.12 -4.67
N GLN A 77 18.46 -17.17 -5.28
CA GLN A 77 19.77 -16.73 -4.81
C GLN A 77 19.74 -16.15 -3.39
N MET A 78 18.76 -15.31 -3.08
CA MET A 78 18.60 -14.76 -1.74
C MET A 78 18.36 -15.85 -0.69
N LEU A 79 17.53 -16.82 -0.99
CA LEU A 79 17.24 -17.96 -0.11
C LEU A 79 18.43 -18.87 0.04
N GLY A 80 19.13 -19.18 -1.07
CA GLY A 80 20.36 -19.96 -1.07
C GLY A 80 21.48 -19.32 -0.24
N SER A 81 21.51 -17.99 -0.13
CA SER A 81 22.47 -17.29 0.73
C SER A 81 22.19 -17.41 2.24
N VAL A 82 20.97 -17.75 2.62
CA VAL A 82 20.54 -17.92 4.03
C VAL A 82 20.78 -19.36 4.50
N ILE A 83 20.73 -20.32 3.58
CA ILE A 83 20.98 -21.74 3.85
C ILE A 83 22.47 -22.00 3.68
N PRO A 84 23.17 -22.54 4.70
CA PRO A 84 24.56 -22.88 4.53
C PRO A 84 24.71 -23.90 3.40
N SER A 85 25.57 -23.61 2.43
CA SER A 85 25.87 -24.56 1.32
C SER A 85 26.44 -25.88 1.81
N LYS A 86 27.01 -25.87 3.02
CA LYS A 86 27.68 -27.02 3.64
C LYS A 86 27.71 -26.84 5.16
N ILE A 87 27.33 -27.86 5.89
CA ILE A 87 27.50 -27.96 7.34
C ILE A 87 28.50 -29.06 7.62
N GLU A 88 29.61 -28.74 8.25
CA GLU A 88 30.68 -29.73 8.58
C GLU A 88 30.49 -30.22 10.02
N VAL A 89 30.37 -31.54 10.17
CA VAL A 89 30.27 -32.21 11.47
C VAL A 89 31.49 -33.12 11.62
N THR A 90 32.31 -32.86 12.64
CA THR A 90 33.44 -33.72 12.97
C THR A 90 32.96 -34.91 13.78
N MET A 91 33.14 -36.13 13.27
CA MET A 91 32.72 -37.36 13.94
C MET A 91 33.85 -37.97 14.78
N MET A 92 35.10 -38.03 14.23
CA MET A 92 36.32 -38.52 14.89
C MET A 92 37.52 -37.78 14.29
N PRO A 93 38.72 -37.84 14.92
CA PRO A 93 39.92 -37.29 14.30
C PRO A 93 40.14 -37.85 12.92
N GLY A 94 40.14 -36.98 11.90
CA GLY A 94 40.33 -37.34 10.50
C GLY A 94 39.09 -37.88 9.76
N MET A 95 37.91 -37.96 10.43
CA MET A 95 36.62 -38.29 9.82
C MET A 95 35.57 -37.22 10.09
N GLY A 96 34.87 -36.81 9.06
CA GLY A 96 33.78 -35.83 9.15
C GLY A 96 32.58 -36.22 8.29
N LEU A 97 31.48 -35.57 8.53
CA LEU A 97 30.27 -35.61 7.75
C LEU A 97 29.96 -34.19 7.25
N ASN A 98 29.91 -34.00 5.95
CA ASN A 98 29.38 -32.81 5.33
C ASN A 98 27.90 -33.01 5.08
N ILE A 99 27.10 -32.10 5.58
CA ILE A 99 25.66 -32.04 5.30
C ILE A 99 25.46 -30.95 4.27
N LEU A 100 24.84 -31.28 3.15
CA LEU A 100 24.58 -30.38 2.01
C LEU A 100 23.09 -30.20 1.87
N PRO A 101 22.52 -29.16 2.51
CA PRO A 101 21.13 -28.82 2.32
C PRO A 101 20.90 -28.27 0.92
N SER A 102 19.78 -28.60 0.31
CA SER A 102 19.30 -28.02 -0.95
C SER A 102 17.93 -27.42 -0.75
N LEU A 103 17.70 -26.27 -1.35
CA LEU A 103 16.39 -25.64 -1.46
C LEU A 103 16.29 -25.06 -2.86
N GLN A 104 15.20 -25.35 -3.55
CA GLN A 104 14.91 -24.83 -4.88
C GLN A 104 13.46 -24.35 -4.93
N LEU A 105 13.25 -23.17 -5.45
CA LEU A 105 11.91 -22.64 -5.69
C LEU A 105 11.26 -23.35 -6.87
N GLY A 106 9.99 -23.67 -6.74
CA GLY A 106 9.18 -24.24 -7.80
C GLY A 106 8.56 -23.16 -8.69
N GLY A 107 8.44 -23.47 -9.99
CA GLY A 107 7.79 -22.57 -10.94
C GLY A 107 8.68 -21.47 -11.50
N ASN A 108 8.15 -20.78 -12.52
CA ASN A 108 8.83 -19.67 -13.19
C ASN A 108 8.29 -18.31 -12.78
N ASP A 109 7.15 -18.27 -12.10
CA ASP A 109 6.45 -17.07 -11.69
C ASP A 109 5.92 -17.21 -10.27
N LEU A 110 5.92 -16.11 -9.50
CA LEU A 110 5.23 -16.00 -8.24
C LEU A 110 4.17 -14.89 -8.34
N LEU A 111 2.91 -15.26 -8.15
CA LEU A 111 1.80 -14.32 -8.14
C LEU A 111 1.41 -13.96 -6.71
N ILE A 112 1.42 -12.67 -6.41
CA ILE A 112 0.87 -12.08 -5.20
C ILE A 112 -0.43 -11.39 -5.59
N ASN A 113 -1.56 -11.92 -5.18
CA ASN A 113 -2.86 -11.31 -5.38
C ASN A 113 -3.09 -10.16 -4.41
N GLY A 114 -3.80 -9.11 -4.86
CA GLY A 114 -4.16 -7.98 -4.03
C GLY A 114 -5.51 -7.40 -4.41
N ASP A 115 -6.54 -7.75 -3.64
CA ASP A 115 -7.90 -7.21 -3.78
C ASP A 115 -8.18 -6.24 -2.65
N PHE A 116 -8.51 -5.00 -3.01
CA PHE A 116 -8.78 -3.92 -2.06
C PHE A 116 -10.11 -3.25 -2.41
N ASP A 117 -10.96 -3.11 -1.39
CA ASP A 117 -12.21 -2.34 -1.47
C ASP A 117 -12.13 -1.20 -0.45
N THR A 118 -12.05 0.03 -0.96
CA THR A 118 -11.78 1.22 -0.14
C THR A 118 -12.89 2.26 -0.28
N PRO A 119 -14.06 2.02 0.37
CA PRO A 119 -15.12 3.01 0.42
C PRO A 119 -14.70 4.22 1.26
N LEU A 120 -15.07 5.40 0.76
CA LEU A 120 -14.84 6.70 1.38
C LEU A 120 -16.15 7.47 1.47
N LEU A 121 -16.52 7.88 2.68
CA LEU A 121 -17.62 8.80 2.95
C LEU A 121 -17.04 10.12 3.44
N ASN A 122 -17.46 11.23 2.84
CA ASN A 122 -17.19 12.58 3.34
C ASN A 122 -18.49 13.37 3.43
N GLY A 123 -18.66 14.11 4.52
CA GLY A 123 -19.76 15.03 4.72
C GLY A 123 -19.26 16.33 5.33
N ALA A 124 -19.77 17.48 4.88
CA ALA A 124 -19.37 18.77 5.43
C ALA A 124 -20.53 19.73 5.60
N LEU A 125 -20.42 20.56 6.63
CA LEU A 125 -21.23 21.75 6.85
C LEU A 125 -20.33 22.96 6.74
N PHE A 126 -20.75 24.00 6.03
CA PHE A 126 -19.95 25.20 5.92
C PHE A 126 -20.83 26.49 5.97
N HIS A 127 -20.24 27.51 6.52
CA HIS A 127 -20.78 28.85 6.53
C HIS A 127 -19.69 29.88 6.29
N GLN A 128 -19.98 30.89 5.48
CA GLN A 128 -19.09 32.01 5.23
C GLN A 128 -19.91 33.30 5.26
N SER A 129 -19.42 34.30 5.98
CA SER A 129 -19.95 35.68 5.99
C SER A 129 -18.89 36.64 5.47
N THR A 130 -19.31 37.54 4.60
CA THR A 130 -18.49 38.62 4.07
C THR A 130 -19.13 39.94 4.44
N PHE A 131 -18.36 40.79 5.10
CA PHE A 131 -18.76 42.16 5.50
C PHE A 131 -18.03 43.16 4.60
N ARG A 132 -18.78 43.92 3.82
CA ARG A 132 -18.29 44.96 2.91
C ARG A 132 -18.31 46.33 3.56
N ASP A 133 -17.45 47.22 3.05
CA ASP A 133 -17.31 48.61 3.57
C ASP A 133 -17.07 48.62 5.08
N LEU A 134 -16.11 47.76 5.51
CA LEU A 134 -15.79 47.58 6.92
C LEU A 134 -15.33 48.90 7.53
N PHE A 135 -15.82 49.22 8.73
CA PHE A 135 -15.55 50.50 9.42
C PHE A 135 -15.87 51.76 8.59
N GLY A 136 -16.76 51.66 7.58
CA GLY A 136 -17.09 52.78 6.70
C GLY A 136 -16.07 53.02 5.58
N LEU A 137 -15.01 52.22 5.49
CA LEU A 137 -14.02 52.27 4.42
C LEU A 137 -14.57 51.57 3.17
N ARG A 138 -14.93 52.36 2.16
CA ARG A 138 -15.42 51.82 0.88
C ARG A 138 -14.35 50.97 0.21
N GLY A 139 -14.74 49.79 -0.26
CA GLY A 139 -13.86 48.82 -0.91
C GLY A 139 -13.16 47.85 0.04
N LEU A 140 -13.17 48.11 1.37
CA LEU A 140 -12.63 47.20 2.34
C LEU A 140 -13.66 46.13 2.71
N SER A 141 -13.32 44.82 2.53
CA SER A 141 -14.18 43.73 2.91
C SER A 141 -13.44 42.72 3.78
N PHE A 142 -14.15 42.13 4.72
CA PHE A 142 -13.68 41.06 5.59
C PHE A 142 -14.58 39.84 5.43
N THR A 143 -13.95 38.69 5.24
CA THR A 143 -14.64 37.40 5.15
C THR A 143 -14.19 36.49 6.29
N ALA A 144 -15.17 35.95 7.00
CA ALA A 144 -14.96 34.85 7.96
C ALA A 144 -15.74 33.62 7.51
N GLY A 145 -15.09 32.49 7.47
CA GLY A 145 -15.69 31.22 7.09
C GLY A 145 -15.30 30.11 8.06
N LEU A 146 -16.19 29.13 8.17
CA LEU A 146 -15.99 27.94 8.97
C LEU A 146 -16.56 26.75 8.23
N ARG A 147 -15.80 25.66 8.15
CA ARG A 147 -16.24 24.38 7.61
C ARG A 147 -15.97 23.29 8.64
N LEU A 148 -16.97 22.48 8.93
CA LEU A 148 -16.87 21.26 9.68
C LEU A 148 -16.90 20.12 8.69
N ASP A 149 -15.83 19.34 8.66
CA ASP A 149 -15.62 18.24 7.72
C ASP A 149 -15.54 16.92 8.48
N TYR A 150 -16.35 15.95 8.09
CA TYR A 150 -16.30 14.58 8.59
C TYR A 150 -15.95 13.64 7.45
N GLU A 151 -14.97 12.79 7.68
CA GLU A 151 -14.55 11.79 6.70
C GLU A 151 -14.41 10.42 7.36
N LYS A 152 -14.95 9.39 6.74
CA LYS A 152 -14.79 8.01 7.14
C LYS A 152 -14.21 7.22 5.97
N MET A 153 -13.06 6.63 6.21
CA MET A 153 -12.35 5.76 5.27
C MET A 153 -12.38 4.33 5.79
N LYS A 154 -12.61 3.38 4.90
CA LYS A 154 -12.50 1.97 5.19
C LYS A 154 -11.64 1.29 4.13
N MET A 155 -10.88 0.28 4.51
CA MET A 155 -10.19 -0.61 3.58
C MET A 155 -10.50 -2.05 3.98
N ASN A 156 -11.19 -2.78 3.10
CA ASN A 156 -11.25 -4.22 3.15
C ASN A 156 -10.14 -4.75 2.23
N TYR A 157 -9.35 -5.65 2.72
CA TYR A 157 -8.22 -6.21 1.97
C TYR A 157 -8.25 -7.72 1.98
N ASN A 158 -7.82 -8.29 0.86
CA ASN A 158 -7.61 -9.72 0.68
C ASN A 158 -6.42 -9.88 -0.26
N SER A 159 -5.27 -10.17 0.31
CA SER A 159 -4.03 -10.32 -0.41
C SER A 159 -3.38 -11.64 -0.01
N GLY A 160 -2.89 -12.40 -0.98
CA GLY A 160 -2.34 -13.72 -0.72
C GLY A 160 -1.43 -14.20 -1.83
N THR A 161 -0.60 -15.17 -1.47
CA THR A 161 0.33 -15.85 -2.38
C THR A 161 0.56 -17.27 -1.94
N ALA A 162 0.94 -18.13 -2.88
CA ALA A 162 1.36 -19.49 -2.64
C ALA A 162 2.56 -19.81 -3.52
N MET A 163 3.50 -20.58 -3.00
CA MET A 163 4.70 -20.96 -3.72
C MET A 163 5.09 -22.42 -3.39
N ASP A 164 5.38 -23.18 -4.42
CA ASP A 164 5.94 -24.49 -4.28
C ASP A 164 7.47 -24.41 -4.21
N TYR A 165 8.08 -25.28 -3.43
CA TYR A 165 9.51 -25.38 -3.30
C TYR A 165 9.92 -26.80 -2.95
N THR A 166 11.17 -27.16 -3.24
CA THR A 166 11.73 -28.47 -2.95
C THR A 166 12.88 -28.31 -1.96
N VAL A 167 12.89 -29.15 -0.94
CA VAL A 167 13.96 -29.23 0.04
C VAL A 167 14.55 -30.64 0.03
N GLY A 168 15.84 -30.72 0.26
CA GLY A 168 16.55 -32.00 0.39
C GLY A 168 17.84 -31.84 1.18
N THR A 169 18.41 -32.94 1.59
CA THR A 169 19.71 -32.94 2.27
C THR A 169 20.51 -34.18 1.86
N LYS A 170 21.73 -33.96 1.40
CA LYS A 170 22.70 -35.02 1.11
C LYS A 170 23.81 -34.99 2.14
N GLY A 171 24.30 -36.14 2.50
CA GLY A 171 25.46 -36.27 3.36
C GLY A 171 26.69 -36.78 2.57
N GLU A 172 27.86 -36.26 2.89
CA GLU A 172 29.13 -36.74 2.39
C GLU A 172 30.04 -37.12 3.55
N MET A 173 30.38 -38.37 3.67
CA MET A 173 31.38 -38.84 4.63
C MET A 173 32.77 -38.50 4.09
N VAL A 174 33.55 -37.78 4.91
CA VAL A 174 34.89 -37.29 4.53
C VAL A 174 35.94 -37.90 5.44
N ARG A 175 37.05 -38.34 4.85
CA ARG A 175 38.24 -38.84 5.57
C ARG A 175 39.50 -38.22 4.96
N GLY A 176 40.28 -37.53 5.80
CA GLY A 176 41.50 -36.88 5.33
C GLY A 176 41.27 -35.80 4.26
N GLY A 177 40.09 -35.16 4.22
CA GLY A 177 39.71 -34.16 3.22
C GLY A 177 39.11 -34.73 1.93
N GLN A 178 39.02 -36.07 1.77
CA GLN A 178 38.42 -36.71 0.60
C GLN A 178 37.05 -37.29 0.92
N ILE A 179 36.10 -37.15 -0.01
CA ILE A 179 34.79 -37.79 0.08
C ILE A 179 34.96 -39.29 -0.13
N ILE A 180 34.60 -40.10 0.86
CA ILE A 180 34.67 -41.54 0.83
C ILE A 180 33.31 -42.20 0.56
N LYS A 181 32.21 -41.51 0.87
CA LYS A 181 30.88 -42.06 0.67
C LYS A 181 29.86 -40.93 0.67
N GLU A 182 28.92 -40.98 -0.28
CA GLU A 182 27.69 -40.20 -0.23
C GLU A 182 26.62 -40.94 0.57
N ILE A 183 25.90 -40.21 1.42
CA ILE A 183 24.86 -40.76 2.29
C ILE A 183 23.56 -40.01 1.96
N PRO A 184 22.52 -40.71 1.49
CA PRO A 184 21.20 -40.11 1.38
C PRO A 184 20.69 -39.82 2.80
N MET A 185 20.45 -38.55 3.11
CA MET A 185 19.88 -38.12 4.42
C MET A 185 18.38 -37.87 4.30
N MET A 186 18.01 -36.81 3.61
CA MET A 186 16.63 -36.45 3.35
C MET A 186 16.41 -36.40 1.84
N PRO A 187 15.50 -37.22 1.28
CA PRO A 187 15.17 -37.16 -0.14
C PRO A 187 14.55 -35.80 -0.48
N GLU A 188 14.69 -35.42 -1.72
CA GLU A 188 14.03 -34.20 -2.20
C GLU A 188 12.53 -34.31 -1.99
N THR A 189 11.99 -33.40 -1.21
CA THR A 189 10.56 -33.31 -0.81
C THR A 189 10.00 -32.01 -1.29
N SER A 190 8.90 -32.09 -2.06
CA SER A 190 8.17 -30.91 -2.53
C SER A 190 7.19 -30.45 -1.45
N LEU A 191 7.22 -29.18 -1.14
CA LEU A 191 6.39 -28.51 -0.15
C LEU A 191 5.72 -27.30 -0.79
N THR A 192 4.58 -26.90 -0.23
CA THR A 192 3.88 -25.67 -0.61
C THR A 192 3.79 -24.76 0.60
N VAL A 193 4.22 -23.54 0.43
CA VAL A 193 4.01 -22.47 1.43
C VAL A 193 2.95 -21.49 0.93
N GLN A 194 2.07 -21.07 1.83
CA GLN A 194 1.01 -20.11 1.55
C GLN A 194 1.01 -19.01 2.60
N SER A 195 0.81 -17.79 2.15
CA SER A 195 0.60 -16.66 3.04
C SER A 195 -0.59 -15.83 2.58
N ARG A 196 -1.43 -15.38 3.52
CA ARG A 196 -2.62 -14.60 3.22
C ARG A 196 -2.92 -13.59 4.32
N TYR A 197 -3.20 -12.37 3.91
CA TYR A 197 -3.73 -11.32 4.77
C TYR A 197 -5.14 -10.95 4.30
N GLN A 198 -6.09 -11.07 5.21
CA GLN A 198 -7.47 -10.71 4.96
C GLN A 198 -8.03 -9.99 6.18
N GLY A 199 -8.71 -8.88 5.95
CA GLY A 199 -9.27 -8.11 7.04
C GLY A 199 -9.89 -6.80 6.60
N SER A 200 -10.14 -5.95 7.59
CA SER A 200 -10.73 -4.63 7.41
C SER A 200 -10.11 -3.65 8.39
N ILE A 201 -9.81 -2.46 7.90
CA ILE A 201 -9.33 -1.33 8.71
C ILE A 201 -10.23 -0.14 8.39
N ASP A 202 -10.63 0.61 9.40
CA ASP A 202 -11.37 1.86 9.24
C ASP A 202 -10.75 2.98 10.06
N LYS A 203 -10.92 4.20 9.57
CA LYS A 203 -10.53 5.44 10.24
C LYS A 203 -11.53 6.53 9.94
N ASP A 204 -11.79 7.37 10.91
CA ASP A 204 -12.62 8.55 10.76
C ASP A 204 -11.86 9.79 11.23
N TYR A 205 -12.23 10.91 10.64
CA TYR A 205 -11.63 12.22 10.87
C TYR A 205 -12.73 13.26 10.98
N LEU A 206 -12.64 14.10 11.99
CA LEU A 206 -13.48 15.29 12.15
C LEU A 206 -12.57 16.51 12.20
N GLN A 207 -12.77 17.45 11.30
CA GLN A 207 -11.93 18.63 11.18
C GLN A 207 -12.73 19.91 11.15
N LEU A 208 -12.27 20.89 11.90
CA LEU A 208 -12.75 22.25 11.86
C LEU A 208 -11.77 23.12 11.08
N LEU A 209 -12.25 23.74 10.01
CA LEU A 209 -11.46 24.46 9.02
C LEU A 209 -11.87 25.93 8.95
N PRO A 210 -11.30 26.80 9.78
CA PRO A 210 -11.54 28.24 9.73
C PRO A 210 -10.82 28.89 8.54
N LYS A 211 -11.44 29.95 8.01
CA LYS A 211 -10.90 30.82 6.98
C LYS A 211 -11.18 32.28 7.32
N PHE A 212 -10.18 33.14 7.20
CA PHE A 212 -10.29 34.57 7.32
C PHE A 212 -9.64 35.22 6.11
N ALA A 213 -10.31 36.22 5.53
CA ALA A 213 -9.76 36.99 4.42
C ALA A 213 -10.06 38.45 4.57
N LEU A 214 -9.12 39.28 4.22
CA LEU A 214 -9.26 40.72 4.11
C LEU A 214 -8.98 41.09 2.65
N GLN A 215 -9.87 41.93 2.05
CA GLN A 215 -9.73 42.37 0.67
C GLN A 215 -10.01 43.86 0.60
N TYR A 216 -9.21 44.57 -0.22
CA TYR A 216 -9.44 45.97 -0.54
C TYR A 216 -9.54 46.13 -2.07
N ASP A 217 -10.69 46.60 -2.54
CA ASP A 217 -10.96 46.92 -3.93
C ASP A 217 -10.62 48.39 -4.20
N PHE A 218 -9.71 48.63 -5.16
CA PHE A 218 -9.36 50.00 -5.57
C PHE A 218 -10.52 50.62 -6.34
N LYS A 219 -10.59 51.98 -6.26
CA LYS A 219 -11.58 52.74 -7.03
C LYS A 219 -11.38 52.54 -8.53
N ASP A 220 -12.44 52.74 -9.29
CA ASP A 220 -12.45 52.73 -10.76
C ASP A 220 -12.00 51.42 -11.39
N ASN A 221 -12.25 50.30 -10.71
CA ASN A 221 -11.87 48.94 -11.17
C ASN A 221 -10.38 48.76 -11.48
N LEU A 222 -9.52 49.52 -10.83
CA LEU A 222 -8.07 49.42 -11.00
C LEU A 222 -7.49 48.10 -10.48
N GLY A 223 -8.26 47.28 -9.74
CA GLY A 223 -7.83 46.00 -9.20
C GLY A 223 -8.17 45.86 -7.72
N ASN A 224 -7.62 44.79 -7.12
CA ASN A 224 -7.74 44.54 -5.69
C ASN A 224 -6.48 43.97 -5.10
N VAL A 225 -6.36 44.06 -3.79
CA VAL A 225 -5.36 43.34 -3.00
C VAL A 225 -6.08 42.53 -1.91
N TYR A 226 -5.61 41.35 -1.65
CA TYR A 226 -6.22 40.52 -0.60
C TYR A 226 -5.16 39.73 0.18
N ALA A 227 -5.51 39.40 1.41
CA ALA A 227 -4.76 38.46 2.26
C ALA A 227 -5.74 37.42 2.82
N THR A 228 -5.34 36.15 2.82
CA THR A 228 -6.17 35.07 3.33
C THR A 228 -5.33 34.19 4.24
N VAL A 229 -5.91 33.82 5.40
CA VAL A 229 -5.41 32.79 6.30
C VAL A 229 -6.47 31.73 6.44
N SER A 230 -6.12 30.47 6.21
CA SER A 230 -7.03 29.35 6.35
C SER A 230 -6.31 28.11 6.86
N LYS A 231 -7.02 27.28 7.62
CA LYS A 231 -6.57 25.93 7.94
C LYS A 231 -6.95 25.01 6.80
N GLY A 232 -5.96 24.34 6.22
CA GLY A 232 -6.15 23.25 5.28
C GLY A 232 -6.08 21.89 5.99
N TYR A 233 -6.68 20.88 5.37
CA TYR A 233 -6.66 19.50 5.82
C TYR A 233 -6.48 18.57 4.62
N ARG A 234 -5.72 17.52 4.84
CA ARG A 234 -5.61 16.40 3.90
C ARG A 234 -5.78 15.12 4.70
N SER A 235 -6.77 14.31 4.34
CA SER A 235 -6.96 12.99 4.92
C SER A 235 -5.79 12.06 4.60
N GLY A 236 -5.60 11.08 5.44
CA GLY A 236 -4.68 9.98 5.19
C GLY A 236 -5.15 9.12 4.02
N GLY A 237 -4.34 8.14 3.67
CA GLY A 237 -4.64 7.10 2.70
C GLY A 237 -4.12 5.75 3.19
N TYR A 238 -4.49 4.69 2.48
CA TYR A 238 -3.95 3.37 2.72
C TYR A 238 -2.86 3.06 1.69
N ASN A 239 -1.72 2.55 2.17
CA ASN A 239 -0.66 2.05 1.28
C ASN A 239 -0.92 0.58 0.97
N ILE A 240 -1.51 0.31 -0.20
CA ILE A 240 -1.82 -1.06 -0.65
C ILE A 240 -0.57 -1.82 -1.10
N GLN A 241 0.48 -1.13 -1.55
CA GLN A 241 1.73 -1.77 -2.00
C GLN A 241 2.47 -2.46 -0.85
N MET A 242 2.30 -1.99 0.37
CA MET A 242 2.89 -2.60 1.57
C MET A 242 2.50 -4.09 1.74
N PHE A 243 1.33 -4.51 1.23
CA PHE A 243 0.90 -5.89 1.35
C PHE A 243 1.78 -6.86 0.58
N SER A 244 2.33 -6.46 -0.57
CA SER A 244 3.29 -7.27 -1.32
C SER A 244 4.54 -7.54 -0.49
N ASP A 245 5.11 -6.53 0.16
CA ASP A 245 6.31 -6.67 0.98
C ASP A 245 6.06 -7.52 2.22
N LEU A 246 4.90 -7.34 2.87
CA LEU A 246 4.50 -8.15 4.02
C LEU A 246 4.32 -9.62 3.64
N LEU A 247 3.70 -9.90 2.49
CA LEU A 247 3.50 -11.26 2.01
C LEU A 247 4.81 -11.95 1.65
N GLN A 248 5.73 -11.26 0.99
CA GLN A 248 7.07 -11.78 0.70
C GLN A 248 7.81 -12.14 1.99
N SER A 249 7.78 -11.26 2.98
CA SER A 249 8.41 -11.49 4.27
C SER A 249 7.77 -12.67 5.03
N SER A 250 6.45 -12.77 5.02
CA SER A 250 5.71 -13.87 5.64
C SER A 250 6.02 -15.20 4.94
N LEU A 251 5.99 -15.22 3.61
CA LEU A 251 6.28 -16.39 2.80
C LEU A 251 7.68 -16.95 3.10
N LYS A 252 8.69 -16.06 3.13
CA LYS A 252 10.06 -16.42 3.50
C LYS A 252 10.13 -17.04 4.90
N ASN A 253 9.51 -16.43 5.89
CA ASN A 253 9.54 -16.91 7.27
C ASN A 253 8.84 -18.27 7.41
N ASP A 254 7.69 -18.44 6.78
CA ASP A 254 6.93 -19.69 6.83
C ASP A 254 7.67 -20.82 6.10
N MET A 255 8.30 -20.54 4.97
CA MET A 255 9.13 -21.48 4.24
C MET A 255 10.33 -21.93 5.08
N MET A 256 11.05 -21.00 5.70
CA MET A 256 12.18 -21.33 6.58
C MET A 256 11.76 -22.18 7.79
N ARG A 257 10.60 -21.90 8.37
CA ARG A 257 10.02 -22.69 9.46
C ARG A 257 9.69 -24.11 9.01
N GLN A 258 8.97 -24.27 7.89
CA GLN A 258 8.61 -25.58 7.34
C GLN A 258 9.86 -26.39 6.98
N THR A 259 10.85 -25.78 6.34
CA THR A 259 12.13 -26.42 6.01
C THR A 259 12.82 -26.95 7.25
N LYS A 260 12.89 -26.14 8.31
CA LYS A 260 13.48 -26.57 9.59
C LYS A 260 12.72 -27.75 10.22
N GLU A 261 11.39 -27.71 10.19
CA GLU A 261 10.55 -28.80 10.70
C GLU A 261 10.79 -30.11 9.93
N GLU A 262 10.93 -30.06 8.61
CA GLU A 262 11.20 -31.25 7.80
C GLU A 262 12.62 -31.81 8.04
N VAL A 263 13.63 -30.93 8.12
CA VAL A 263 15.00 -31.34 8.43
C VAL A 263 15.11 -31.97 9.83
N LEU A 264 14.30 -31.53 10.79
CA LEU A 264 14.31 -32.11 12.16
C LEU A 264 13.57 -33.48 12.24
N LYS A 265 12.71 -33.81 11.26
CA LYS A 265 12.05 -35.13 11.19
C LYS A 265 12.91 -36.19 10.54
N ALA A 266 13.90 -35.81 9.73
CA ALA A 266 14.81 -36.67 9.03
C ALA A 266 16.00 -37.10 9.91
#